data_3873ff0ce1fb7165db6fe9d6568ac4f7
#
_entry.id   3873ff0ce1fb7165db6fe9d6568ac4f7
#
_cell.length_a   1.000
_cell.length_b   1.000
_cell.length_c   1.000
_cell.angle_alpha   90.00
_cell.angle_beta   90.00
_cell.angle_gamma   90.00
#
_symmetry.space_group_name_H-M   'P 1'
#
loop_
_entity.id
_entity.type
_entity.pdbx_description
1 polymer ?
#
loop_
_entity_poly.entity_id
_entity_poly.type
_entity_poly.pdbx_seq_one_letter_code
_entity_poly.pdbx_strand_id
1 'polypeptide(L)'
;MAGRSGARVPRAALTLARAVGLSAALSAALAALPAVAPGHAAAEEGLTARTRIELLTLNGFDPVSYFLEGGPQAGLARFELSWGGQVWRFSSGANRAAFRDDPPAYAPRLGGYDAAGILDGRLVDADPLVFAVIDERLYLFRDAGRRARFLAEPGLARQAEAAWPAVRRLQDVPPDASPDASPKVPPTDAPR
;
A
#
# COMPACT_ATOMS: atom_id res chain seq x y z
N MET A 1 -52.36 -28.35 -24.33
CA MET A 1 -51.68 -29.63 -24.12
C MET A 1 -50.37 -29.28 -23.47
N ALA A 2 -50.23 -29.30 -22.20
CA ALA A 2 -50.09 -30.38 -21.22
C ALA A 2 -48.72 -31.06 -21.30
N GLY A 3 -47.94 -30.90 -20.24
CA GLY A 3 -46.72 -31.65 -20.00
C GLY A 3 -45.92 -31.10 -18.81
N ARG A 4 -46.48 -31.23 -17.60
CA ARG A 4 -45.72 -31.14 -16.34
C ARG A 4 -44.92 -32.43 -16.15
N SER A 5 -43.64 -32.34 -15.76
CA SER A 5 -43.00 -33.46 -15.11
C SER A 5 -42.09 -32.91 -14.00
N GLY A 6 -42.50 -33.15 -12.78
CA GLY A 6 -41.75 -32.93 -11.55
C GLY A 6 -40.84 -34.12 -11.28
N ALA A 7 -39.64 -33.87 -10.76
CA ALA A 7 -38.77 -34.88 -10.22
C ALA A 7 -38.54 -34.61 -8.72
N ARG A 8 -38.83 -35.63 -7.97
CA ARG A 8 -38.84 -35.71 -6.49
C ARG A 8 -37.42 -35.78 -5.92
N VAL A 9 -37.28 -35.15 -4.78
CA VAL A 9 -36.14 -35.31 -3.85
C VAL A 9 -36.36 -36.55 -2.97
N PRO A 10 -35.41 -37.43 -2.75
CA PRO A 10 -35.48 -38.40 -1.65
C PRO A 10 -34.85 -37.85 -0.37
N ARG A 11 -35.63 -37.90 0.68
CA ARG A 11 -35.18 -37.86 2.08
C ARG A 11 -34.68 -39.27 2.46
N ALA A 12 -33.50 -39.34 3.09
CA ALA A 12 -33.06 -40.53 3.82
C ALA A 12 -32.52 -40.02 5.18
N ALA A 13 -33.17 -40.34 6.10
CA ALA A 13 -33.35 -41.11 7.28
C ALA A 13 -32.11 -41.15 8.20
N LEU A 14 -32.40 -40.66 9.39
CA LEU A 14 -31.68 -40.69 10.65
C LEU A 14 -31.47 -42.12 11.14
N THR A 15 -30.27 -42.49 11.58
CA THR A 15 -30.10 -43.67 12.41
C THR A 15 -29.23 -43.33 13.65
N LEU A 16 -29.88 -43.42 14.79
CA LEU A 16 -29.37 -43.31 16.15
C LEU A 16 -28.78 -44.67 16.57
N ALA A 17 -27.52 -44.71 17.06
CA ALA A 17 -27.04 -45.86 17.79
C ALA A 17 -26.41 -45.40 19.10
N ARG A 18 -27.11 -45.73 20.19
CA ARG A 18 -26.62 -45.72 21.59
C ARG A 18 -25.72 -46.93 21.83
N ALA A 19 -24.60 -46.75 22.50
CA ALA A 19 -23.98 -47.80 23.29
C ALA A 19 -23.39 -47.20 24.56
N VAL A 20 -23.93 -47.72 25.66
CA VAL A 20 -23.54 -47.52 27.05
C VAL A 20 -22.38 -48.49 27.37
N GLY A 21 -21.35 -48.01 28.06
CA GLY A 21 -20.29 -48.85 28.57
C GLY A 21 -19.59 -48.17 29.75
N LEU A 22 -20.03 -48.56 30.93
CA LEU A 22 -19.52 -48.22 32.25
C LEU A 22 -18.30 -49.10 32.57
N SER A 23 -17.19 -48.55 33.07
CA SER A 23 -16.36 -49.23 34.09
C SER A 23 -15.27 -48.31 34.67
N ALA A 24 -15.28 -48.20 35.96
CA ALA A 24 -14.33 -47.50 36.80
C ALA A 24 -13.02 -48.29 36.95
N ALA A 25 -11.90 -47.63 37.05
CA ALA A 25 -10.72 -48.09 37.78
C ALA A 25 -9.92 -46.89 38.31
N LEU A 26 -9.97 -46.73 39.59
CA LEU A 26 -9.22 -45.79 40.42
C LEU A 26 -7.79 -46.38 40.60
N SER A 27 -6.77 -45.65 40.15
CA SER A 27 -5.38 -45.94 40.55
C SER A 27 -4.64 -44.63 40.79
N ALA A 28 -4.41 -44.35 42.08
CA ALA A 28 -3.54 -43.28 42.53
C ALA A 28 -2.08 -43.63 42.25
N ALA A 29 -1.41 -42.81 41.48
CA ALA A 29 0.05 -42.78 41.41
C ALA A 29 0.51 -41.34 41.66
N LEU A 30 1.02 -41.13 42.86
CA LEU A 30 1.73 -39.96 43.31
C LEU A 30 3.11 -39.96 42.62
N ALA A 31 3.31 -39.15 41.59
CA ALA A 31 4.60 -38.99 40.96
C ALA A 31 5.02 -37.50 40.99
N ALA A 32 6.25 -37.33 41.45
CA ALA A 32 6.95 -36.10 41.75
C ALA A 32 6.85 -35.06 40.62
N LEU A 33 6.52 -33.82 41.00
CA LEU A 33 6.62 -32.63 40.14
C LEU A 33 8.10 -32.27 39.95
N PRO A 34 8.61 -32.16 38.69
CA PRO A 34 9.82 -31.40 38.47
C PRO A 34 9.48 -29.91 38.56
N ALA A 35 10.19 -29.19 39.41
CA ALA A 35 10.17 -27.74 39.46
C ALA A 35 10.64 -27.18 38.10
N VAL A 36 9.71 -26.68 37.30
CA VAL A 36 10.03 -25.87 36.11
C VAL A 36 10.37 -24.48 36.61
N ALA A 37 11.65 -24.14 36.54
CA ALA A 37 12.11 -22.77 36.69
C ALA A 37 11.42 -21.85 35.64
N PRO A 38 10.97 -20.66 36.02
CA PRO A 38 10.45 -19.70 35.03
C PRO A 38 11.60 -19.22 34.17
N GLY A 39 11.71 -19.73 32.95
CA GLY A 39 12.56 -19.18 31.91
C GLY A 39 12.00 -17.82 31.45
N HIS A 40 12.47 -16.75 32.04
CA HIS A 40 12.24 -15.36 31.59
C HIS A 40 13.17 -15.02 30.41
N ALA A 41 13.01 -15.68 29.29
CA ALA A 41 13.84 -15.40 28.12
C ALA A 41 13.09 -15.53 26.80
N ALA A 42 11.83 -15.07 26.71
CA ALA A 42 11.11 -15.08 25.45
C ALA A 42 10.16 -13.86 25.27
N ALA A 43 10.45 -12.74 25.92
CA ALA A 43 9.57 -11.57 25.84
C ALA A 43 10.23 -10.32 25.23
N GLU A 44 11.43 -10.39 24.66
CA GLU A 44 12.10 -9.20 24.10
C GLU A 44 12.31 -9.23 22.58
N GLU A 45 11.91 -10.26 21.87
CA GLU A 45 12.01 -10.28 20.39
C GLU A 45 10.83 -9.65 19.66
N GLY A 46 9.83 -9.12 20.37
CA GLY A 46 8.58 -8.61 19.79
C GLY A 46 8.51 -7.09 19.53
N LEU A 47 9.49 -6.28 19.95
CA LEU A 47 9.31 -4.82 19.96
C LEU A 47 10.18 -4.05 18.96
N THR A 48 10.85 -4.70 18.02
CA THR A 48 11.60 -4.02 16.95
C THR A 48 11.00 -4.17 15.57
N ALA A 49 9.79 -4.68 15.44
CA ALA A 49 9.00 -4.41 14.26
C ALA A 49 8.65 -2.92 14.29
N ARG A 50 9.56 -2.07 13.78
CA ARG A 50 9.22 -0.68 13.43
C ARG A 50 8.00 -0.80 12.57
N THR A 51 6.84 -0.39 13.11
CA THR A 51 5.62 -0.21 12.34
C THR A 51 5.96 0.87 11.32
N ARG A 52 6.46 0.46 10.14
CA ARG A 52 6.59 1.35 9.01
C ARG A 52 5.16 1.74 8.70
N ILE A 53 4.78 2.98 8.97
CA ILE A 53 3.53 3.56 8.47
C ILE A 53 3.71 3.57 6.96
N GLU A 54 3.24 2.53 6.30
CA GLU A 54 3.20 2.48 4.85
C GLU A 54 2.09 3.43 4.41
N LEU A 55 2.49 4.60 3.94
CA LEU A 55 1.55 5.55 3.37
C LEU A 55 0.91 4.92 2.13
N LEU A 56 -0.41 4.92 2.09
CA LEU A 56 -1.15 4.44 0.94
C LEU A 56 -0.89 5.34 -0.26
N THR A 57 -0.46 4.75 -1.34
CA THR A 57 -0.28 5.45 -2.60
C THR A 57 -1.61 6.01 -3.08
N LEU A 58 -1.59 7.20 -3.67
CA LEU A 58 -2.81 7.91 -4.13
C LEU A 58 -3.85 8.11 -3.02
N ASN A 59 -3.43 8.24 -1.74
CA ASN A 59 -4.34 8.32 -0.59
C ASN A 59 -5.36 7.16 -0.55
N GLY A 60 -5.00 6.01 -1.14
CA GLY A 60 -5.86 4.82 -1.19
C GLY A 60 -6.85 4.78 -2.35
N PHE A 61 -6.76 5.69 -3.33
CA PHE A 61 -7.52 5.57 -4.57
C PHE A 61 -6.93 4.49 -5.47
N ASP A 62 -7.80 3.84 -6.24
CA ASP A 62 -7.47 2.77 -7.17
C ASP A 62 -6.80 3.34 -8.43
N PRO A 63 -5.52 3.01 -8.72
CA PRO A 63 -4.80 3.57 -9.88
C PRO A 63 -5.43 3.19 -11.22
N VAL A 64 -6.07 2.02 -11.33
CA VAL A 64 -6.71 1.58 -12.57
C VAL A 64 -7.97 2.38 -12.87
N SER A 65 -8.68 2.81 -11.83
CA SER A 65 -9.95 3.53 -11.97
C SER A 65 -9.83 4.89 -12.68
N TYR A 66 -8.65 5.50 -12.68
CA TYR A 66 -8.40 6.76 -13.39
C TYR A 66 -8.55 6.64 -14.92
N PHE A 67 -8.42 5.43 -15.45
CA PHE A 67 -8.51 5.12 -16.88
C PHE A 67 -9.90 4.61 -17.28
N LEU A 68 -10.81 4.47 -16.30
CA LEU A 68 -12.16 3.95 -16.51
C LEU A 68 -13.20 5.09 -16.51
N GLU A 69 -14.35 4.83 -17.09
CA GLU A 69 -15.51 5.70 -16.96
C GLU A 69 -15.87 5.86 -15.46
N GLY A 70 -16.17 7.08 -15.05
CA GLY A 70 -16.46 7.40 -13.65
C GLY A 70 -15.25 7.92 -12.84
N GLY A 71 -14.02 7.78 -13.36
CA GLY A 71 -12.83 8.36 -12.75
C GLY A 71 -12.37 7.67 -11.47
N PRO A 72 -11.58 8.36 -10.61
CA PRO A 72 -10.94 7.77 -9.45
C PRO A 72 -11.94 7.25 -8.43
N GLN A 73 -11.75 5.99 -8.03
CA GLN A 73 -12.56 5.29 -7.04
C GLN A 73 -11.70 4.93 -5.83
N ALA A 74 -12.29 4.98 -4.63
CA ALA A 74 -11.61 4.55 -3.42
C ALA A 74 -11.32 3.04 -3.48
N GLY A 75 -10.10 2.67 -3.17
CA GLY A 75 -9.69 1.28 -3.03
C GLY A 75 -10.16 0.69 -1.70
N LEU A 76 -10.26 -0.63 -1.67
CA LEU A 76 -10.72 -1.39 -0.52
C LEU A 76 -9.56 -2.19 0.08
N ALA A 77 -9.46 -2.22 1.40
CA ALA A 77 -8.37 -2.91 2.11
C ALA A 77 -8.23 -4.40 1.73
N ARG A 78 -9.33 -5.07 1.37
CA ARG A 78 -9.28 -6.47 0.89
C ARG A 78 -8.61 -6.65 -0.46
N PHE A 79 -8.41 -5.57 -1.21
CA PHE A 79 -7.73 -5.58 -2.51
C PHE A 79 -6.48 -4.71 -2.46
N GLU A 80 -5.49 -5.15 -1.71
CA GLU A 80 -4.17 -4.50 -1.62
C GLU A 80 -3.11 -5.25 -2.42
N LEU A 81 -2.10 -4.51 -2.84
CA LEU A 81 -0.88 -5.03 -3.46
C LEU A 81 0.30 -4.13 -3.07
N SER A 82 1.41 -4.75 -2.65
CA SER A 82 2.68 -4.05 -2.48
C SER A 82 3.47 -4.07 -3.80
N TRP A 83 3.83 -2.90 -4.31
CA TRP A 83 4.66 -2.75 -5.50
C TRP A 83 5.49 -1.47 -5.42
N GLY A 84 6.77 -1.55 -5.84
CA GLY A 84 7.69 -0.42 -5.81
C GLY A 84 7.97 0.12 -4.40
N GLY A 85 7.83 -0.71 -3.35
CA GLY A 85 8.00 -0.31 -1.96
C GLY A 85 6.82 0.48 -1.38
N GLN A 86 5.70 0.53 -2.10
CA GLN A 86 4.48 1.24 -1.72
C GLN A 86 3.28 0.29 -1.64
N VAL A 87 2.25 0.64 -0.87
CA VAL A 87 0.99 -0.09 -0.78
C VAL A 87 -0.06 0.58 -1.65
N TRP A 88 -0.66 -0.22 -2.50
CA TRP A 88 -1.70 0.18 -3.46
C TRP A 88 -3.02 -0.47 -3.09
N ARG A 89 -4.10 0.27 -3.17
CA ARG A 89 -5.47 -0.23 -2.98
C ARG A 89 -6.26 -0.18 -4.27
N PHE A 90 -7.15 -1.16 -4.44
CA PHE A 90 -7.99 -1.29 -5.63
C PHE A 90 -9.45 -1.40 -5.25
N SER A 91 -10.33 -0.89 -6.09
CA SER A 91 -11.79 -0.96 -5.91
C SER A 91 -12.32 -2.39 -6.15
N SER A 92 -11.57 -3.19 -6.94
CA SER A 92 -11.95 -4.56 -7.30
C SER A 92 -10.74 -5.49 -7.42
N GLY A 93 -11.01 -6.81 -7.35
CA GLY A 93 -10.01 -7.84 -7.64
C GLY A 93 -9.53 -7.81 -9.09
N ALA A 94 -10.38 -7.40 -10.04
CA ALA A 94 -10.03 -7.26 -11.45
C ALA A 94 -9.03 -6.13 -11.67
N ASN A 95 -9.23 -4.97 -11.04
CA ASN A 95 -8.30 -3.84 -11.12
C ASN A 95 -6.96 -4.19 -10.48
N ARG A 96 -6.97 -4.89 -9.31
CA ARG A 96 -5.73 -5.38 -8.71
C ARG A 96 -4.97 -6.33 -9.64
N ALA A 97 -5.67 -7.21 -10.36
CA ALA A 97 -5.04 -8.11 -11.32
C ALA A 97 -4.47 -7.34 -12.51
N ALA A 98 -5.21 -6.39 -13.09
CA ALA A 98 -4.73 -5.55 -14.18
C ALA A 98 -3.47 -4.76 -13.81
N PHE A 99 -3.46 -4.15 -12.63
CA PHE A 99 -2.27 -3.45 -12.13
C PHE A 99 -1.09 -4.39 -11.92
N ARG A 100 -1.30 -5.58 -11.33
CA ARG A 100 -0.22 -6.55 -11.11
C ARG A 100 0.43 -7.00 -12.43
N ASP A 101 -0.37 -7.12 -13.49
CA ASP A 101 0.10 -7.60 -14.79
C ASP A 101 0.91 -6.53 -15.54
N ASP A 102 0.58 -5.23 -15.37
CA ASP A 102 1.35 -4.11 -15.93
C ASP A 102 1.27 -2.86 -15.01
N PRO A 103 2.02 -2.83 -13.89
CA PRO A 103 2.00 -1.69 -12.98
C PRO A 103 2.40 -0.35 -13.62
N PRO A 104 3.42 -0.29 -14.53
CA PRO A 104 3.81 0.96 -15.16
C PRO A 104 2.72 1.63 -16.01
N ALA A 105 1.74 0.86 -16.53
CA ALA A 105 0.63 1.41 -17.30
C ALA A 105 -0.32 2.24 -16.43
N TYR A 106 -0.48 1.88 -15.16
CA TYR A 106 -1.47 2.47 -14.25
C TYR A 106 -0.86 3.36 -13.17
N ALA A 107 0.40 3.15 -12.83
CA ALA A 107 1.07 3.97 -11.83
C ALA A 107 1.19 5.43 -12.31
N PRO A 108 0.98 6.41 -11.41
CA PRO A 108 1.14 7.81 -11.79
C PRO A 108 2.58 8.11 -12.21
N ARG A 109 2.71 8.90 -13.24
CA ARG A 109 4.01 9.40 -13.70
C ARG A 109 4.61 10.34 -12.65
N LEU A 110 5.90 10.60 -12.77
CA LEU A 110 6.62 11.56 -11.90
C LEU A 110 6.51 11.23 -10.41
N GLY A 111 6.42 9.94 -10.08
CA GLY A 111 6.30 9.48 -8.68
C GLY A 111 5.01 9.89 -7.97
N GLY A 112 3.99 10.36 -8.72
CA GLY A 112 2.74 10.85 -8.15
C GLY A 112 2.80 12.29 -7.62
N TYR A 113 3.88 13.01 -7.88
CA TYR A 113 3.99 14.44 -7.57
C TYR A 113 3.25 15.31 -8.58
N ASP A 114 3.03 16.56 -8.20
CA ASP A 114 2.46 17.59 -9.07
C ASP A 114 3.32 17.80 -10.34
N ALA A 115 2.77 17.44 -11.49
CA ALA A 115 3.49 17.51 -12.75
C ALA A 115 3.98 18.92 -13.12
N ALA A 116 3.24 19.96 -12.73
CA ALA A 116 3.66 21.34 -12.91
C ALA A 116 4.82 21.72 -11.97
N GLY A 117 4.84 21.17 -10.75
CA GLY A 117 5.94 21.35 -9.81
C GLY A 117 7.26 20.77 -10.32
N ILE A 118 7.20 19.65 -11.04
CA ILE A 118 8.40 19.04 -11.64
C ILE A 118 9.05 19.98 -12.68
N LEU A 119 8.26 20.70 -13.46
CA LEU A 119 8.77 21.72 -14.40
C LEU A 119 9.47 22.88 -13.67
N ASP A 120 9.00 23.20 -12.46
CA ASP A 120 9.61 24.20 -11.58
C ASP A 120 10.85 23.66 -10.81
N GLY A 121 11.27 22.40 -11.06
CA GLY A 121 12.36 21.73 -10.35
C GLY A 121 12.03 21.37 -8.90
N ARG A 122 10.75 21.19 -8.55
CA ARG A 122 10.27 21.01 -7.18
C ARG A 122 9.41 19.77 -7.02
N LEU A 123 9.60 19.07 -5.89
CA LEU A 123 8.71 18.03 -5.42
C LEU A 123 7.55 18.67 -4.66
N VAL A 124 6.37 18.65 -5.23
CA VAL A 124 5.15 19.20 -4.65
C VAL A 124 4.13 18.09 -4.57
N ASP A 125 3.52 17.89 -3.41
CA ASP A 125 2.47 16.89 -3.25
C ASP A 125 1.27 17.22 -4.12
N ALA A 126 0.73 16.22 -4.76
CA ALA A 126 -0.44 16.33 -5.61
C ALA A 126 -1.72 15.92 -4.86
N ASP A 127 -2.85 16.45 -5.33
CA ASP A 127 -4.18 15.95 -4.95
C ASP A 127 -4.57 14.80 -5.91
N PRO A 128 -4.81 13.58 -5.41
CA PRO A 128 -5.21 12.45 -6.27
C PRO A 128 -6.50 12.69 -7.06
N LEU A 129 -7.35 13.61 -6.65
CA LEU A 129 -8.57 13.97 -7.37
C LEU A 129 -8.35 15.00 -8.49
N VAL A 130 -7.16 15.62 -8.53
CA VAL A 130 -6.78 16.56 -9.58
C VAL A 130 -5.79 15.90 -10.53
N PHE A 131 -6.29 15.29 -11.58
CA PHE A 131 -5.51 14.45 -12.47
C PHE A 131 -5.77 14.75 -13.95
N ALA A 132 -4.91 14.22 -14.82
CA ALA A 132 -5.14 14.08 -16.24
C ALA A 132 -4.50 12.78 -16.75
N VAL A 133 -5.16 12.14 -17.71
CA VAL A 133 -4.57 11.07 -18.51
C VAL A 133 -4.16 11.67 -19.86
N ILE A 134 -2.86 11.65 -20.15
CA ILE A 134 -2.27 12.21 -21.37
C ILE A 134 -1.44 11.09 -22.01
N ASP A 135 -1.72 10.76 -23.25
CA ASP A 135 -1.05 9.67 -23.99
C ASP A 135 -1.02 8.37 -23.16
N GLU A 136 -2.17 7.96 -22.60
CA GLU A 136 -2.37 6.79 -21.76
C GLU A 136 -1.52 6.78 -20.48
N ARG A 137 -1.10 7.94 -19.97
CA ARG A 137 -0.28 8.10 -18.77
C ARG A 137 -0.97 8.99 -17.76
N LEU A 138 -0.98 8.56 -16.49
CA LEU A 138 -1.60 9.29 -15.40
C LEU A 138 -0.64 10.36 -14.85
N TYR A 139 -1.08 11.62 -14.87
CA TYR A 139 -0.41 12.75 -14.22
C TYR A 139 -1.31 13.33 -13.15
N LEU A 140 -0.70 13.71 -12.04
CA LEU A 140 -1.38 14.34 -10.91
C LEU A 140 -0.98 15.80 -10.79
N PHE A 141 -1.85 16.60 -10.18
CA PHE A 141 -1.63 18.02 -9.95
C PHE A 141 -2.04 18.41 -8.54
N ARG A 142 -1.43 19.45 -8.00
CA ARG A 142 -1.79 19.99 -6.70
C ARG A 142 -3.18 20.63 -6.69
N ASP A 143 -3.51 21.34 -7.79
CA ASP A 143 -4.77 22.07 -7.92
C ASP A 143 -5.22 22.18 -9.39
N ALA A 144 -6.50 22.52 -9.56
CA ALA A 144 -7.12 22.64 -10.89
C ALA A 144 -6.48 23.72 -11.78
N GLY A 145 -5.97 24.80 -11.19
CA GLY A 145 -5.31 25.88 -11.94
C GLY A 145 -3.99 25.40 -12.54
N ARG A 146 -3.18 24.64 -11.80
CA ARG A 146 -1.95 24.02 -12.30
C ARG A 146 -2.26 23.01 -13.41
N ARG A 147 -3.27 22.15 -13.21
CA ARG A 147 -3.73 21.23 -14.24
C ARG A 147 -4.14 21.96 -15.52
N ALA A 148 -4.97 23.00 -15.40
CA ALA A 148 -5.47 23.75 -16.56
C ALA A 148 -4.32 24.36 -17.36
N ARG A 149 -3.35 25.01 -16.71
CA ARG A 149 -2.16 25.58 -17.37
C ARG A 149 -1.32 24.49 -18.04
N PHE A 150 -1.11 23.37 -17.38
CA PHE A 150 -0.34 22.26 -17.92
C PHE A 150 -0.98 21.68 -19.18
N LEU A 151 -2.31 21.56 -19.22
CA LEU A 151 -3.05 21.06 -20.38
C LEU A 151 -3.15 22.07 -21.53
N ALA A 152 -3.05 23.37 -21.23
CA ALA A 152 -3.11 24.42 -22.25
C ALA A 152 -1.87 24.46 -23.15
N GLU A 153 -0.74 23.93 -22.69
CA GLU A 153 0.53 23.96 -23.43
C GLU A 153 0.95 22.56 -23.90
N PRO A 154 0.91 22.27 -25.20
CA PRO A 154 1.35 21.00 -25.74
C PRO A 154 2.82 20.69 -25.42
N GLY A 155 3.09 19.46 -25.00
CA GLY A 155 4.46 18.98 -24.78
C GLY A 155 4.99 19.15 -23.35
N LEU A 156 4.27 19.80 -22.42
CA LEU A 156 4.70 19.92 -21.03
C LEU A 156 4.85 18.55 -20.32
N ALA A 157 4.02 17.57 -20.68
CA ALA A 157 4.15 16.22 -20.17
C ALA A 157 5.53 15.61 -20.47
N ARG A 158 6.00 15.74 -21.73
CA ARG A 158 7.33 15.27 -22.14
C ARG A 158 8.46 16.06 -21.46
N GLN A 159 8.28 17.36 -21.28
CA GLN A 159 9.26 18.20 -20.59
C GLN A 159 9.36 17.82 -19.11
N ALA A 160 8.23 17.57 -18.43
CA ALA A 160 8.21 17.12 -17.05
C ALA A 160 8.86 15.73 -16.91
N GLU A 161 8.60 14.80 -17.82
CA GLU A 161 9.27 13.50 -17.82
C GLU A 161 10.79 13.62 -18.05
N ALA A 162 11.23 14.52 -18.92
CA ALA A 162 12.66 14.78 -19.14
C ALA A 162 13.33 15.41 -17.91
N ALA A 163 12.63 16.27 -17.17
CA ALA A 163 13.13 16.88 -15.93
C ALA A 163 13.12 15.92 -14.74
N TRP A 164 12.23 14.94 -14.73
CA TRP A 164 12.01 14.04 -13.60
C TRP A 164 13.27 13.37 -13.03
N PRO A 165 14.21 12.83 -13.82
CA PRO A 165 15.41 12.18 -13.26
C PRO A 165 16.27 13.11 -12.40
N ALA A 166 16.29 14.41 -12.70
CA ALA A 166 17.02 15.39 -11.90
C ALA A 166 16.27 15.73 -10.60
N VAL A 167 14.96 16.00 -10.72
CA VAL A 167 14.11 16.40 -9.60
C VAL A 167 13.94 15.26 -8.59
N ARG A 168 13.82 14.02 -9.06
CA ARG A 168 13.69 12.83 -8.20
C ARG A 168 14.83 12.68 -7.20
N ARG A 169 16.05 13.09 -7.55
CA ARG A 169 17.20 13.02 -6.63
C ARG A 169 17.00 13.84 -5.37
N LEU A 170 16.10 14.81 -5.37
CA LEU A 170 15.78 15.60 -4.18
C LEU A 170 15.09 14.75 -3.08
N GLN A 171 14.50 13.60 -3.43
CA GLN A 171 13.95 12.64 -2.46
C GLN A 171 15.03 11.96 -1.64
N ASP A 172 16.23 11.81 -2.21
CA ASP A 172 17.34 11.08 -1.61
C ASP A 172 18.20 11.99 -0.73
N VAL A 173 17.92 13.30 -0.66
CA VAL A 173 18.65 14.26 0.17
C VAL A 173 18.16 14.12 1.62
N PRO A 174 19.04 13.76 2.59
CA PRO A 174 18.66 13.70 3.98
C PRO A 174 18.12 15.05 4.47
N PRO A 175 17.12 15.09 5.35
CA PRO A 175 16.55 16.34 5.86
C PRO A 175 17.58 17.19 6.63
N ASP A 176 18.70 16.60 7.08
CA ASP A 176 19.77 17.27 7.81
C ASP A 176 20.87 17.85 6.92
N ALA A 177 20.79 17.70 5.62
CA ALA A 177 21.72 18.33 4.69
C ALA A 177 21.36 19.82 4.48
N SER A 178 21.29 20.58 5.57
CA SER A 178 21.25 22.05 5.49
C SER A 178 22.58 22.53 4.89
N PRO A 179 22.55 23.37 3.85
CA PRO A 179 23.78 23.94 3.27
C PRO A 179 24.53 24.89 4.22
N ASP A 180 24.03 25.08 5.44
CA ASP A 180 24.57 26.00 6.44
C ASP A 180 25.25 25.30 7.65
N ALA A 181 25.80 24.10 7.44
CA ALA A 181 26.77 23.55 8.37
C ALA A 181 28.11 24.28 8.15
N SER A 182 28.22 25.52 8.65
CA SER A 182 29.47 26.20 8.81
C SER A 182 30.46 25.27 9.52
N PRO A 183 31.68 25.07 9.01
CA PRO A 183 32.66 24.20 9.64
C PRO A 183 32.90 24.72 11.08
N LYS A 184 32.62 23.85 12.07
CA LYS A 184 32.86 24.12 13.49
C LYS A 184 34.35 24.41 13.64
N VAL A 185 34.67 25.69 13.72
CA VAL A 185 36.05 26.13 13.99
C VAL A 185 36.48 25.55 15.36
N PRO A 186 37.56 24.77 15.45
CA PRO A 186 38.02 24.28 16.72
C PRO A 186 38.47 25.47 17.60
N PRO A 187 38.26 25.41 18.91
CA PRO A 187 38.70 26.48 19.80
C PRO A 187 40.21 26.67 19.68
N THR A 188 40.63 27.91 19.33
CA THR A 188 42.04 28.31 19.34
C THR A 188 42.50 28.29 20.77
N ASP A 189 43.45 27.38 21.12
CA ASP A 189 44.15 27.39 22.38
C ASP A 189 44.90 28.73 22.52
N ALA A 190 44.53 29.50 23.53
CA ALA A 190 45.27 30.70 23.90
C ALA A 190 46.59 30.30 24.56
N PRO A 191 47.74 30.89 24.17
CA PRO A 191 49.01 30.63 24.82
C PRO A 191 49.02 31.20 26.23
N ARG A 192 49.63 30.46 27.18
CA ARG A 192 49.92 30.87 28.57
C ARG A 192 51.00 31.91 28.64
#